data_ffc324af970fc13b073b7ca4acecb58e
#
_entry.id   ffc324af970fc13b073b7ca4acecb58e
#
_cell.length_a   1.000
_cell.length_b   1.000
_cell.length_c   1.000
_cell.angle_alpha   90.00
_cell.angle_beta   90.00
_cell.angle_gamma   90.00
#
_symmetry.space_group_name_H-M   'P 1'
#
loop_
_entity.id
_entity.type
_entity.pdbx_description
1 polymer ?
#
loop_
_entity_poly.entity_id
_entity_poly.type
_entity_poly.pdbx_seq_one_letter_code
_entity_poly.pdbx_strand_id
1 'polypeptide(L)'
;MNGQNPYEENLQNPLEKYGRDIVKAVKDGKIDPVIGRDEEVRSITRILSRKTKNNPVLIGEPGVGKTAIVEGLAQRIVKGDVPNSLKNKTIWELDLGALIAGAKYRGEFEERLKKIMDEIRQAGNVILVIDEMHTLIGAGAAEGAIDAANILKPALSRGEIQVIGATTSDEYRKYIEKDSALERRFQPVIIEEPSIDETIEIIRGLKPKYEEHHNLNISDEAIVAATKLSSKYINDRFLPDKAIDVIDEASSKVRLKVCTLSPEGKELDKELREIIKEKEDAIRNQEFERASALRDDEANMKDRIREVSEEWRRQNDANKPTVTEEDVAEVIATMTGVPVTKLTEGESERLLKLEDTLHARVIGQSDAVTAISKAIRRARVGLKSPNRPIGSFIFSGPTGVGKTELAKALAEAIFGSEDNMIRVDISEY
;
A
#
# COMPACT_ATOMS: atom_id res chain seq x y z
N MET A 1 -29.83 -31.16 -26.11
CA MET A 1 -28.67 -30.89 -26.98
C MET A 1 -28.65 -29.39 -27.25
N ASN A 2 -28.08 -28.62 -26.35
CA ASN A 2 -27.86 -27.18 -26.56
C ASN A 2 -26.45 -27.00 -27.09
N GLY A 3 -26.36 -26.80 -28.40
CA GLY A 3 -25.10 -26.45 -29.04
C GLY A 3 -24.72 -25.02 -28.68
N GLN A 4 -23.78 -24.85 -27.80
CA GLN A 4 -23.05 -23.59 -27.66
C GLN A 4 -22.19 -23.41 -28.90
N ASN A 5 -22.44 -22.34 -29.60
CA ASN A 5 -21.78 -21.97 -30.84
C ASN A 5 -20.35 -21.50 -30.49
N PRO A 6 -19.26 -22.15 -30.96
CA PRO A 6 -17.88 -21.75 -30.66
C PRO A 6 -17.48 -20.38 -31.23
N TYR A 7 -18.37 -19.71 -31.95
CA TYR A 7 -18.13 -18.40 -32.60
C TYR A 7 -18.62 -17.19 -31.77
N GLU A 8 -19.24 -17.40 -30.60
CA GLU A 8 -19.68 -16.29 -29.73
C GLU A 8 -18.56 -15.71 -28.85
N GLU A 9 -17.41 -16.36 -28.71
CA GLU A 9 -16.25 -15.81 -27.99
C GLU A 9 -15.54 -14.63 -28.69
N ASN A 10 -15.89 -14.30 -29.93
CA ASN A 10 -15.23 -13.28 -30.72
C ASN A 10 -15.94 -11.91 -30.77
N LEU A 11 -16.98 -11.70 -29.97
CA LEU A 11 -17.78 -10.46 -29.97
C LEU A 11 -17.48 -9.49 -28.80
N GLN A 12 -16.54 -9.81 -27.93
CA GLN A 12 -16.09 -8.83 -26.94
C GLN A 12 -15.15 -7.82 -27.62
N ASN A 13 -15.54 -6.58 -27.52
CA ASN A 13 -14.78 -5.42 -27.98
C ASN A 13 -13.37 -5.47 -27.39
N PRO A 14 -12.27 -5.41 -28.18
CA PRO A 14 -10.90 -5.53 -27.66
C PRO A 14 -10.61 -4.58 -26.51
N LEU A 15 -11.15 -3.38 -26.54
CA LEU A 15 -10.99 -2.40 -25.48
C LEU A 15 -11.67 -2.83 -24.17
N GLU A 16 -12.84 -3.46 -24.23
CA GLU A 16 -13.52 -4.03 -23.06
C GLU A 16 -12.82 -5.25 -22.48
N LYS A 17 -12.12 -6.01 -23.32
CA LYS A 17 -11.39 -7.20 -22.91
C LYS A 17 -10.08 -6.88 -22.17
N TYR A 18 -9.37 -5.84 -22.60
CA TYR A 18 -8.02 -5.50 -22.13
C TYR A 18 -7.95 -4.15 -21.43
N GLY A 19 -9.08 -3.50 -21.18
CA GLY A 19 -9.13 -2.20 -20.54
C GLY A 19 -10.27 -2.09 -19.53
N ARG A 20 -10.16 -1.08 -18.68
CA ARG A 20 -11.14 -0.72 -17.66
C ARG A 20 -11.69 0.67 -17.97
N ASP A 21 -12.99 0.81 -18.12
CA ASP A 21 -13.66 2.13 -18.24
C ASP A 21 -13.76 2.79 -16.86
N ILE A 22 -12.90 3.80 -16.62
CA ILE A 22 -12.85 4.53 -15.36
C ILE A 22 -14.10 5.41 -15.20
N VAL A 23 -14.61 6.01 -16.27
CA VAL A 23 -15.81 6.86 -16.22
C VAL A 23 -17.04 6.02 -15.83
N LYS A 24 -17.15 4.81 -16.37
CA LYS A 24 -18.21 3.88 -15.99
C LYS A 24 -18.04 3.43 -14.53
N ALA A 25 -16.82 3.12 -14.09
CA ALA A 25 -16.55 2.73 -12.72
C ALA A 25 -16.90 3.86 -11.71
N VAL A 26 -16.68 5.13 -12.07
CA VAL A 26 -17.14 6.29 -11.26
C VAL A 26 -18.67 6.34 -11.19
N LYS A 27 -19.38 6.16 -12.32
CA LYS A 27 -20.85 6.13 -12.34
C LYS A 27 -21.43 5.01 -11.50
N ASP A 28 -20.77 3.88 -11.48
CA ASP A 28 -21.15 2.69 -10.70
C ASP A 28 -20.78 2.83 -9.20
N GLY A 29 -20.13 3.93 -8.78
CA GLY A 29 -19.73 4.16 -7.38
C GLY A 29 -18.57 3.28 -6.91
N LYS A 30 -17.80 2.70 -7.83
CA LYS A 30 -16.68 1.78 -7.54
C LYS A 30 -15.34 2.47 -7.29
N ILE A 31 -15.29 3.78 -7.50
CA ILE A 31 -14.07 4.59 -7.35
C ILE A 31 -14.21 5.51 -6.14
N ASP A 32 -13.15 5.63 -5.40
CA ASP A 32 -13.05 6.46 -4.19
C ASP A 32 -13.08 7.96 -4.53
N PRO A 33 -13.58 8.81 -3.62
CA PRO A 33 -13.50 10.24 -3.81
C PRO A 33 -12.03 10.69 -3.83
N VAL A 34 -11.66 11.44 -4.85
CA VAL A 34 -10.31 12.00 -4.98
C VAL A 34 -10.24 13.33 -4.23
N ILE A 35 -9.27 13.44 -3.32
CA ILE A 35 -9.11 14.57 -2.42
C ILE A 35 -7.71 15.15 -2.58
N GLY A 36 -7.59 16.48 -2.52
CA GLY A 36 -6.31 17.17 -2.47
C GLY A 36 -5.50 17.20 -3.78
N ARG A 37 -6.11 16.83 -4.93
CA ARG A 37 -5.45 16.77 -6.24
C ARG A 37 -6.09 17.69 -7.30
N ASP A 38 -6.74 18.75 -6.85
CA ASP A 38 -7.47 19.65 -7.73
C ASP A 38 -6.60 20.38 -8.74
N GLU A 39 -5.40 20.79 -8.36
CA GLU A 39 -4.48 21.50 -9.24
C GLU A 39 -3.91 20.60 -10.32
N GLU A 40 -3.54 19.38 -9.98
CA GLU A 40 -3.04 18.38 -10.93
C GLU A 40 -4.15 18.00 -11.91
N VAL A 41 -5.38 17.74 -11.43
CA VAL A 41 -6.53 17.45 -12.29
C VAL A 41 -6.85 18.62 -13.22
N ARG A 42 -6.77 19.86 -12.76
CA ARG A 42 -6.90 21.06 -13.62
C ARG A 42 -5.79 21.13 -14.66
N SER A 43 -4.54 20.79 -14.26
CA SER A 43 -3.40 20.79 -15.16
C SER A 43 -3.56 19.79 -16.30
N ILE A 44 -3.93 18.53 -16.00
CA ILE A 44 -4.17 17.52 -17.04
C ILE A 44 -5.37 17.89 -17.93
N THR A 45 -6.44 18.43 -17.34
CA THR A 45 -7.63 18.94 -18.08
C THR A 45 -7.22 20.01 -19.10
N ARG A 46 -6.38 20.96 -18.67
CA ARG A 46 -5.85 22.02 -19.55
C ARG A 46 -4.97 21.44 -20.66
N ILE A 47 -4.10 20.47 -20.35
CA ILE A 47 -3.21 19.85 -21.34
C ILE A 47 -4.05 19.08 -22.38
N LEU A 48 -5.01 18.28 -21.97
CA LEU A 48 -5.89 17.53 -22.85
C LEU A 48 -6.71 18.44 -23.81
N SER A 49 -6.95 19.69 -23.42
CA SER A 49 -7.69 20.68 -24.22
C SER A 49 -6.79 21.46 -25.19
N ARG A 50 -5.46 21.21 -25.23
CA ARG A 50 -4.52 21.90 -26.13
C ARG A 50 -4.63 21.34 -27.56
N LYS A 51 -4.21 22.16 -28.50
CA LYS A 51 -4.12 21.75 -29.92
C LYS A 51 -2.92 20.86 -30.20
N THR A 52 -1.83 21.08 -29.48
CA THR A 52 -0.56 20.34 -29.62
C THR A 52 -0.03 19.97 -28.23
N LYS A 53 0.79 18.94 -28.13
CA LYS A 53 1.26 18.40 -26.83
C LYS A 53 0.09 18.18 -25.86
N ASN A 54 -0.96 17.56 -26.35
CA ASN A 54 -2.22 17.36 -25.64
C ASN A 54 -2.30 15.99 -24.92
N ASN A 55 -1.16 15.34 -24.73
CA ASN A 55 -1.05 14.10 -24.00
C ASN A 55 -0.23 14.35 -22.72
N PRO A 56 -0.84 14.39 -21.53
CA PRO A 56 -0.09 14.53 -20.28
C PRO A 56 0.64 13.24 -19.91
N VAL A 57 1.83 13.37 -19.33
CA VAL A 57 2.53 12.28 -18.64
C VAL A 57 2.67 12.67 -17.18
N LEU A 58 2.08 11.87 -16.30
CA LEU A 58 2.18 12.01 -14.85
C LEU A 58 3.52 11.40 -14.40
N ILE A 59 4.39 12.23 -13.89
CA ILE A 59 5.73 11.84 -13.46
C ILE A 59 5.79 11.95 -11.95
N GLY A 60 6.05 10.85 -11.27
CA GLY A 60 6.17 10.83 -9.81
C GLY A 60 6.54 9.45 -9.29
N GLU A 61 6.98 9.40 -8.06
CA GLU A 61 7.35 8.15 -7.40
C GLU A 61 6.15 7.19 -7.25
N PRO A 62 6.39 5.89 -7.06
CA PRO A 62 5.31 4.94 -6.77
C PRO A 62 4.56 5.34 -5.50
N GLY A 63 3.23 5.23 -5.51
CA GLY A 63 2.41 5.50 -4.32
C GLY A 63 2.06 6.98 -4.07
N VAL A 64 2.52 7.93 -4.89
CA VAL A 64 2.16 9.37 -4.72
C VAL A 64 0.75 9.72 -5.19
N GLY A 65 0.02 8.77 -5.78
CA GLY A 65 -1.37 8.97 -6.21
C GLY A 65 -1.56 9.39 -7.66
N LYS A 66 -0.70 8.97 -8.59
CA LYS A 66 -0.85 9.24 -10.03
C LYS A 66 -2.18 8.75 -10.59
N THR A 67 -2.60 7.56 -10.23
CA THR A 67 -3.88 6.96 -10.66
C THR A 67 -5.08 7.74 -10.13
N ALA A 68 -5.01 8.22 -8.88
CA ALA A 68 -6.05 9.06 -8.29
C ALA A 68 -6.33 10.35 -9.09
N ILE A 69 -5.31 10.94 -9.72
CA ILE A 69 -5.48 12.14 -10.55
C ILE A 69 -6.33 11.83 -11.80
N VAL A 70 -6.12 10.67 -12.40
CA VAL A 70 -6.91 10.19 -13.55
C VAL A 70 -8.36 9.91 -13.12
N GLU A 71 -8.55 9.28 -11.98
CA GLU A 71 -9.86 9.04 -11.37
C GLU A 71 -10.57 10.36 -11.03
N GLY A 72 -9.85 11.36 -10.53
CA GLY A 72 -10.34 12.70 -10.30
C GLY A 72 -10.82 13.39 -11.58
N LEU A 73 -10.12 13.22 -12.69
CA LEU A 73 -10.57 13.71 -13.99
C LEU A 73 -11.88 13.01 -14.41
N ALA A 74 -11.96 11.68 -14.24
CA ALA A 74 -13.18 10.93 -14.56
C ALA A 74 -14.38 11.40 -13.71
N GLN A 75 -14.17 11.67 -12.41
CA GLN A 75 -15.19 12.22 -11.53
C GLN A 75 -15.69 13.60 -12.01
N ARG A 76 -14.79 14.48 -12.46
CA ARG A 76 -15.16 15.77 -13.03
C ARG A 76 -15.90 15.64 -14.35
N ILE A 77 -15.54 14.69 -15.20
CA ILE A 77 -16.28 14.39 -16.43
C ILE A 77 -17.73 13.97 -16.11
N VAL A 78 -17.91 13.06 -15.15
CA VAL A 78 -19.23 12.59 -14.71
C VAL A 78 -20.09 13.73 -14.12
N LYS A 79 -19.45 14.61 -13.34
CA LYS A 79 -20.11 15.81 -12.77
C LYS A 79 -20.36 16.91 -13.81
N GLY A 80 -19.77 16.82 -15.00
CA GLY A 80 -19.85 17.86 -16.04
C GLY A 80 -18.95 19.08 -15.77
N ASP A 81 -18.06 19.02 -14.78
CA ASP A 81 -17.12 20.08 -14.39
C ASP A 81 -15.82 20.02 -15.21
N VAL A 82 -15.98 20.00 -16.53
CA VAL A 82 -14.88 19.98 -17.50
C VAL A 82 -15.25 20.83 -18.73
N PRO A 83 -14.27 21.30 -19.52
CA PRO A 83 -14.51 21.96 -20.79
C PRO A 83 -15.38 21.11 -21.72
N ASN A 84 -16.13 21.77 -22.62
CA ASN A 84 -17.04 21.08 -23.54
C ASN A 84 -16.34 20.03 -24.40
N SER A 85 -15.05 20.17 -24.69
CA SER A 85 -14.24 19.20 -25.44
C SER A 85 -14.05 17.86 -24.70
N LEU A 86 -14.25 17.84 -23.39
CA LEU A 86 -14.04 16.66 -22.55
C LEU A 86 -15.34 16.06 -21.99
N LYS A 87 -16.48 16.75 -22.08
CA LYS A 87 -17.75 16.30 -21.48
C LYS A 87 -18.24 14.93 -21.95
N ASN A 88 -17.95 14.58 -23.20
CA ASN A 88 -18.39 13.33 -23.80
C ASN A 88 -17.23 12.31 -23.96
N LYS A 89 -16.11 12.58 -23.32
CA LYS A 89 -14.97 11.65 -23.35
C LYS A 89 -15.15 10.54 -22.34
N THR A 90 -14.68 9.36 -22.71
CA THR A 90 -14.50 8.20 -21.82
C THR A 90 -13.03 8.02 -21.54
N ILE A 91 -12.70 7.51 -20.35
CA ILE A 91 -11.32 7.26 -19.94
C ILE A 91 -11.16 5.75 -19.75
N TRP A 92 -10.24 5.17 -20.51
CA TRP A 92 -9.97 3.75 -20.47
C TRP A 92 -8.52 3.50 -20.02
N GLU A 93 -8.37 2.77 -18.94
CA GLU A 93 -7.09 2.29 -18.44
C GLU A 93 -6.74 0.96 -19.12
N LEU A 94 -5.57 0.88 -19.73
CA LEU A 94 -5.10 -0.31 -20.42
C LEU A 94 -4.41 -1.25 -19.46
N ASP A 95 -4.91 -2.47 -19.35
CA ASP A 95 -4.25 -3.55 -18.61
C ASP A 95 -3.17 -4.21 -19.49
N LEU A 96 -1.93 -3.76 -19.28
CA LEU A 96 -0.78 -4.30 -20.00
C LEU A 96 -0.50 -5.76 -19.65
N GLY A 97 -0.77 -6.16 -18.41
CA GLY A 97 -0.61 -7.55 -17.97
C GLY A 97 -1.55 -8.49 -18.72
N ALA A 98 -2.84 -8.12 -18.80
CA ALA A 98 -3.82 -8.88 -19.56
C ALA A 98 -3.53 -8.90 -21.08
N LEU A 99 -3.00 -7.80 -21.61
CA LEU A 99 -2.66 -7.68 -23.02
C LEU A 99 -1.49 -8.60 -23.42
N ILE A 100 -0.50 -8.76 -22.55
CA ILE A 100 0.68 -9.63 -22.73
C ILE A 100 0.34 -11.07 -22.37
N ALA A 101 -0.53 -11.31 -21.41
CA ALA A 101 -0.89 -12.65 -20.95
C ALA A 101 -1.48 -13.47 -22.11
N GLY A 102 -0.96 -14.68 -22.29
CA GLY A 102 -1.40 -15.62 -23.33
C GLY A 102 -0.99 -15.24 -24.77
N ALA A 103 -0.21 -14.19 -24.98
CA ALA A 103 0.43 -13.94 -26.27
C ALA A 103 1.65 -14.85 -26.39
N LYS A 104 1.53 -15.89 -27.22
CA LYS A 104 2.64 -16.84 -27.46
C LYS A 104 3.77 -16.25 -28.29
N TYR A 105 3.46 -15.25 -29.12
CA TYR A 105 4.41 -14.60 -30.03
C TYR A 105 4.21 -13.09 -30.02
N ARG A 106 5.27 -12.35 -30.28
CA ARG A 106 5.30 -10.89 -30.42
C ARG A 106 4.18 -10.34 -31.33
N GLY A 107 3.90 -11.00 -32.43
CA GLY A 107 2.88 -10.59 -33.40
C GLY A 107 1.45 -10.58 -32.82
N GLU A 108 1.13 -11.47 -31.90
CA GLU A 108 -0.21 -11.49 -31.28
C GLU A 108 -0.45 -10.26 -30.39
N PHE A 109 0.55 -9.83 -29.63
CA PHE A 109 0.46 -8.61 -28.84
C PHE A 109 0.31 -7.38 -29.74
N GLU A 110 1.14 -7.28 -30.78
CA GLU A 110 1.07 -6.17 -31.75
C GLU A 110 -0.30 -6.11 -32.43
N GLU A 111 -0.87 -7.25 -32.78
CA GLU A 111 -2.20 -7.34 -33.38
C GLU A 111 -3.31 -6.91 -32.42
N ARG A 112 -3.24 -7.35 -31.14
CA ARG A 112 -4.18 -6.94 -30.09
C ARG A 112 -4.13 -5.43 -29.88
N LEU A 113 -2.93 -4.86 -29.72
CA LEU A 113 -2.74 -3.43 -29.55
C LEU A 113 -3.25 -2.64 -30.76
N LYS A 114 -3.00 -3.09 -31.99
CA LYS A 114 -3.54 -2.47 -33.22
C LYS A 114 -5.06 -2.46 -33.22
N LYS A 115 -5.70 -3.56 -32.88
CA LYS A 115 -7.17 -3.65 -32.79
C LYS A 115 -7.74 -2.65 -31.78
N ILE A 116 -7.11 -2.52 -30.60
CA ILE A 116 -7.50 -1.52 -29.60
C ILE A 116 -7.35 -0.11 -30.14
N MET A 117 -6.23 0.18 -30.83
CA MET A 117 -5.98 1.49 -31.42
C MET A 117 -6.99 1.86 -32.51
N ASP A 118 -7.38 0.89 -33.33
CA ASP A 118 -8.37 1.08 -34.39
C ASP A 118 -9.77 1.33 -33.79
N GLU A 119 -10.11 0.63 -32.70
CA GLU A 119 -11.34 0.86 -31.95
C GLU A 119 -11.39 2.28 -31.32
N ILE A 120 -10.31 2.71 -30.67
CA ILE A 120 -10.19 4.06 -30.10
C ILE A 120 -10.37 5.13 -31.16
N ARG A 121 -9.78 4.93 -32.36
CA ARG A 121 -9.94 5.83 -33.50
C ARG A 121 -11.38 5.91 -33.99
N GLN A 122 -12.06 4.77 -34.11
CA GLN A 122 -13.45 4.72 -34.55
C GLN A 122 -14.39 5.38 -33.53
N ALA A 123 -14.17 5.14 -32.24
CA ALA A 123 -14.96 5.76 -31.17
C ALA A 123 -14.77 7.28 -31.09
N GLY A 124 -13.55 7.79 -31.29
CA GLY A 124 -13.22 9.22 -31.35
C GLY A 124 -13.37 9.99 -30.03
N ASN A 125 -13.96 9.37 -29.01
CA ASN A 125 -14.23 9.99 -27.70
C ASN A 125 -13.42 9.34 -26.54
N VAL A 126 -12.46 8.49 -26.83
CA VAL A 126 -11.67 7.75 -25.84
C VAL A 126 -10.39 8.50 -25.50
N ILE A 127 -10.08 8.59 -24.21
CA ILE A 127 -8.78 8.95 -23.67
C ILE A 127 -8.18 7.66 -23.08
N LEU A 128 -7.03 7.25 -23.58
CA LEU A 128 -6.35 6.05 -23.14
C LEU A 128 -5.42 6.37 -21.97
N VAL A 129 -5.49 5.61 -20.90
CA VAL A 129 -4.56 5.70 -19.77
C VAL A 129 -3.59 4.52 -19.84
N ILE A 130 -2.32 4.82 -19.72
CA ILE A 130 -1.24 3.83 -19.71
C ILE A 130 -0.42 4.06 -18.44
N ASP A 131 -0.64 3.20 -17.48
CA ASP A 131 0.23 3.17 -16.30
C ASP A 131 1.54 2.44 -16.64
N GLU A 132 2.61 2.78 -15.94
CA GLU A 132 3.96 2.28 -16.24
C GLU A 132 4.31 2.38 -17.73
N MET A 133 4.03 3.52 -18.35
CA MET A 133 4.17 3.75 -19.80
C MET A 133 5.54 3.36 -20.34
N HIS A 134 6.58 3.40 -19.52
CA HIS A 134 7.93 2.99 -19.86
C HIS A 134 8.03 1.51 -20.29
N THR A 135 7.14 0.65 -19.79
CA THR A 135 7.11 -0.78 -20.14
C THR A 135 6.75 -1.00 -21.61
N LEU A 136 5.91 -0.15 -22.18
CA LEU A 136 5.55 -0.17 -23.59
C LEU A 136 6.63 0.43 -24.50
N ILE A 137 7.40 1.39 -23.98
CA ILE A 137 8.37 2.17 -24.77
C ILE A 137 9.77 1.60 -24.63
N GLY A 138 10.13 1.10 -23.45
CA GLY A 138 11.48 0.67 -23.11
C GLY A 138 11.78 -0.81 -23.31
N ALA A 139 10.77 -1.62 -23.54
CA ALA A 139 10.93 -3.07 -23.67
C ALA A 139 11.71 -3.52 -24.93
N GLY A 140 11.99 -2.62 -25.86
CA GLY A 140 12.70 -2.91 -27.12
C GLY A 140 14.22 -3.15 -27.02
N ALA A 141 14.83 -2.98 -25.83
CA ALA A 141 16.30 -3.08 -25.68
C ALA A 141 16.82 -4.52 -25.41
N ALA A 142 15.95 -5.48 -25.05
CA ALA A 142 16.31 -6.87 -24.88
C ALA A 142 15.86 -7.69 -26.09
N GLU A 143 16.66 -8.65 -26.53
CA GLU A 143 16.29 -9.58 -27.63
C GLU A 143 14.96 -10.26 -27.30
N GLY A 144 13.90 -9.93 -28.06
CA GLY A 144 12.54 -10.45 -27.85
C GLY A 144 11.56 -9.50 -27.15
N ALA A 145 11.97 -8.30 -26.76
CA ALA A 145 11.10 -7.34 -26.12
C ALA A 145 10.13 -6.64 -27.08
N ILE A 146 8.94 -6.36 -26.57
CA ILE A 146 7.79 -5.84 -27.31
C ILE A 146 7.98 -4.32 -27.53
N ASP A 147 8.12 -3.87 -28.77
CA ASP A 147 8.21 -2.44 -29.11
C ASP A 147 6.82 -1.90 -29.52
N ALA A 148 5.97 -1.65 -28.51
CA ALA A 148 4.68 -1.02 -28.72
C ALA A 148 4.80 0.46 -29.13
N ALA A 149 5.96 1.08 -28.92
CA ALA A 149 6.21 2.45 -29.30
C ALA A 149 6.03 2.66 -30.82
N ASN A 150 6.41 1.69 -31.64
CA ASN A 150 6.23 1.78 -33.10
C ASN A 150 4.75 1.78 -33.54
N ILE A 151 3.85 1.27 -32.73
CA ILE A 151 2.39 1.30 -32.98
C ILE A 151 1.79 2.63 -32.48
N LEU A 152 2.22 3.08 -31.29
CA LEU A 152 1.69 4.29 -30.66
C LEU A 152 2.19 5.59 -31.33
N LYS A 153 3.48 5.67 -31.69
CA LYS A 153 4.11 6.86 -32.29
C LYS A 153 3.35 7.41 -33.51
N PRO A 154 2.97 6.61 -34.52
CA PRO A 154 2.22 7.12 -35.66
C PRO A 154 0.85 7.70 -35.29
N ALA A 155 0.12 7.03 -34.38
CA ALA A 155 -1.20 7.45 -33.93
C ALA A 155 -1.13 8.76 -33.12
N LEU A 156 -0.17 8.86 -32.20
CA LEU A 156 0.10 10.10 -31.45
C LEU A 156 0.56 11.22 -32.37
N SER A 157 1.39 10.92 -33.37
CA SER A 157 1.92 11.90 -34.31
C SER A 157 0.84 12.54 -35.18
N ARG A 158 -0.15 11.76 -35.57
CA ARG A 158 -1.31 12.23 -36.35
C ARG A 158 -2.42 12.83 -35.49
N GLY A 159 -2.31 12.75 -34.14
CA GLY A 159 -3.34 13.22 -33.23
C GLY A 159 -4.64 12.40 -33.26
N GLU A 160 -4.53 11.13 -33.68
CA GLU A 160 -5.67 10.20 -33.81
C GLU A 160 -6.15 9.68 -32.46
N ILE A 161 -5.30 9.75 -31.46
CA ILE A 161 -5.57 9.29 -30.09
C ILE A 161 -5.09 10.32 -29.06
N GLN A 162 -5.73 10.32 -27.90
CA GLN A 162 -5.28 11.04 -26.71
C GLN A 162 -4.86 10.03 -25.65
N VAL A 163 -3.71 10.27 -25.04
CA VAL A 163 -3.12 9.37 -24.04
C VAL A 163 -2.75 10.15 -22.77
N ILE A 164 -3.04 9.58 -21.63
CA ILE A 164 -2.47 9.98 -20.33
C ILE A 164 -1.48 8.89 -19.95
N GLY A 165 -0.20 9.22 -19.86
CA GLY A 165 0.83 8.30 -19.38
C GLY A 165 1.10 8.49 -17.90
N ALA A 166 1.52 7.44 -17.19
CA ALA A 166 2.08 7.54 -15.86
C ALA A 166 3.42 6.79 -15.82
N THR A 167 4.42 7.36 -15.12
CA THR A 167 5.77 6.78 -15.02
C THR A 167 6.54 7.42 -13.86
N THR A 168 7.73 6.92 -13.56
CA THR A 168 8.65 7.53 -12.60
C THR A 168 9.57 8.57 -13.28
N SER A 169 10.25 9.39 -12.48
CA SER A 169 11.18 10.43 -12.99
C SER A 169 12.34 9.82 -13.76
N ASP A 170 12.90 8.73 -13.28
CA ASP A 170 14.06 8.08 -13.90
C ASP A 170 13.70 7.40 -15.22
N GLU A 171 12.54 6.75 -15.25
CA GLU A 171 12.03 6.08 -16.45
C GLU A 171 11.61 7.07 -17.53
N TYR A 172 11.01 8.20 -17.13
CA TYR A 172 10.70 9.29 -18.06
C TYR A 172 11.96 9.80 -18.78
N ARG A 173 13.01 10.11 -18.03
CA ARG A 173 14.31 10.57 -18.58
C ARG A 173 14.96 9.50 -19.46
N LYS A 174 14.87 8.25 -19.07
CA LYS A 174 15.52 7.15 -19.77
C LYS A 174 14.85 6.80 -21.10
N TYR A 175 13.52 6.80 -21.15
CA TYR A 175 12.75 6.22 -22.28
C TYR A 175 11.95 7.24 -23.08
N ILE A 176 11.41 8.30 -22.46
CA ILE A 176 10.51 9.26 -23.15
C ILE A 176 11.26 10.51 -23.58
N GLU A 177 12.02 11.11 -22.70
CA GLU A 177 12.75 12.35 -22.99
C GLU A 177 13.82 12.19 -24.08
N LYS A 178 14.42 11.01 -24.18
CA LYS A 178 15.40 10.69 -25.24
C LYS A 178 14.77 10.44 -26.60
N ASP A 179 13.48 10.18 -26.67
CA ASP A 179 12.77 9.94 -27.91
C ASP A 179 12.09 11.22 -28.40
N SER A 180 12.71 11.91 -29.35
CA SER A 180 12.25 13.21 -29.85
C SER A 180 10.83 13.17 -30.46
N ALA A 181 10.33 12.01 -30.91
CA ALA A 181 8.99 11.87 -31.43
C ALA A 181 7.94 11.85 -30.33
N LEU A 182 8.27 11.23 -29.19
CA LEU A 182 7.41 11.18 -28.00
C LEU A 182 7.48 12.50 -27.22
N GLU A 183 8.67 13.04 -26.99
CA GLU A 183 8.87 14.30 -26.28
C GLU A 183 8.05 15.46 -26.85
N ARG A 184 7.93 15.52 -28.18
CA ARG A 184 7.13 16.56 -28.88
C ARG A 184 5.62 16.36 -28.72
N ARG A 185 5.15 15.21 -28.25
CA ARG A 185 3.72 14.86 -28.16
C ARG A 185 3.21 14.82 -26.74
N PHE A 186 4.11 14.57 -25.79
CA PHE A 186 3.78 14.51 -24.38
C PHE A 186 4.13 15.82 -23.65
N GLN A 187 3.33 16.12 -22.65
CA GLN A 187 3.57 17.21 -21.71
C GLN A 187 3.78 16.63 -20.31
N PRO A 188 4.97 16.75 -19.72
CA PRO A 188 5.22 16.27 -18.38
C PRO A 188 4.40 17.07 -17.34
N VAL A 189 3.88 16.37 -16.36
CA VAL A 189 3.22 16.88 -15.15
C VAL A 189 3.87 16.19 -13.97
N ILE A 190 4.62 16.93 -13.19
CA ILE A 190 5.31 16.42 -12.01
C ILE A 190 4.30 16.28 -10.89
N ILE A 191 4.24 15.09 -10.29
CA ILE A 191 3.39 14.76 -9.16
C ILE A 191 4.30 14.55 -7.96
N GLU A 192 4.25 15.49 -7.05
CA GLU A 192 5.02 15.45 -5.82
C GLU A 192 4.31 14.62 -4.73
N GLU A 193 5.10 14.14 -3.78
CA GLU A 193 4.58 13.53 -2.57
C GLU A 193 3.74 14.56 -1.81
N PRO A 194 2.51 14.25 -1.40
CA PRO A 194 1.69 15.19 -0.63
C PRO A 194 2.30 15.44 0.74
N SER A 195 2.07 16.62 1.26
CA SER A 195 2.44 16.97 2.63
C SER A 195 1.69 16.11 3.67
N ILE A 196 2.18 16.16 4.90
CA ILE A 196 1.52 15.46 6.03
C ILE A 196 0.06 15.92 6.18
N ASP A 197 -0.19 17.22 6.09
CA ASP A 197 -1.53 17.77 6.27
C ASP A 197 -2.47 17.37 5.13
N GLU A 198 -2.01 17.42 3.88
CA GLU A 198 -2.77 16.94 2.72
C GLU A 198 -3.05 15.45 2.81
N THR A 199 -2.09 14.65 3.27
CA THR A 199 -2.27 13.20 3.47
C THR A 199 -3.31 12.90 4.53
N ILE A 200 -3.34 13.66 5.63
CA ILE A 200 -4.38 13.52 6.66
C ILE A 200 -5.77 13.77 6.06
N GLU A 201 -5.93 14.82 5.25
CA GLU A 201 -7.21 15.10 4.58
C GLU A 201 -7.60 14.01 3.57
N ILE A 202 -6.63 13.46 2.83
CA ILE A 202 -6.86 12.33 1.92
C ILE A 202 -7.40 11.12 2.71
N ILE A 203 -6.74 10.74 3.81
CA ILE A 203 -7.15 9.59 4.62
C ILE A 203 -8.51 9.85 5.31
N ARG A 204 -8.77 11.07 5.78
CA ARG A 204 -10.09 11.45 6.31
C ARG A 204 -11.21 11.23 5.29
N GLY A 205 -10.94 11.54 4.04
CA GLY A 205 -11.93 11.31 2.97
C GLY A 205 -12.11 9.84 2.62
N LEU A 206 -11.09 9.01 2.78
CA LEU A 206 -11.15 7.57 2.55
C LEU A 206 -11.70 6.80 3.77
N LYS A 207 -11.62 7.40 4.96
CA LYS A 207 -12.04 6.81 6.24
C LYS A 207 -13.39 6.07 6.20
N PRO A 208 -14.49 6.65 5.66
CA PRO A 208 -15.79 5.98 5.67
C PRO A 208 -15.78 4.62 4.95
N LYS A 209 -15.00 4.49 3.88
CA LYS A 209 -14.89 3.23 3.13
C LYS A 209 -14.09 2.17 3.88
N TYR A 210 -13.01 2.56 4.52
CA TYR A 210 -12.23 1.65 5.37
C TYR A 210 -13.02 1.22 6.60
N GLU A 211 -13.78 2.12 7.23
CA GLU A 211 -14.69 1.82 8.33
C GLU A 211 -15.79 0.84 7.92
N GLU A 212 -16.36 1.01 6.72
CA GLU A 212 -17.35 0.09 6.16
C GLU A 212 -16.74 -1.28 5.83
N HIS A 213 -15.58 -1.30 5.18
CA HIS A 213 -14.90 -2.54 4.78
C HIS A 213 -14.50 -3.40 5.97
N HIS A 214 -13.93 -2.80 6.99
CA HIS A 214 -13.46 -3.50 8.19
C HIS A 214 -14.53 -3.62 9.28
N ASN A 215 -15.68 -2.98 9.14
CA ASN A 215 -16.75 -2.89 10.13
C ASN A 215 -16.26 -2.42 11.51
N LEU A 216 -15.53 -1.31 11.52
CA LEU A 216 -14.94 -0.69 12.72
C LEU A 216 -14.96 0.85 12.59
N ASN A 217 -14.52 1.55 13.62
CA ASN A 217 -14.30 3.00 13.59
C ASN A 217 -12.79 3.29 13.54
N ILE A 218 -12.41 4.39 12.90
CA ILE A 218 -11.02 4.88 12.89
C ILE A 218 -11.00 6.23 13.61
N SER A 219 -10.21 6.36 14.67
CA SER A 219 -10.08 7.65 15.35
C SER A 219 -9.27 8.65 14.53
N ASP A 220 -9.50 9.95 14.73
CA ASP A 220 -8.75 10.99 14.02
C ASP A 220 -7.28 11.01 14.45
N GLU A 221 -7.03 10.69 15.72
CA GLU A 221 -5.69 10.52 16.29
C GLU A 221 -4.93 9.39 15.58
N ALA A 222 -5.60 8.28 15.26
CA ALA A 222 -5.00 7.19 14.51
C ALA A 222 -4.57 7.63 13.09
N ILE A 223 -5.38 8.43 12.40
CA ILE A 223 -5.05 8.98 11.07
C ILE A 223 -3.82 9.89 11.15
N VAL A 224 -3.80 10.80 12.13
CA VAL A 224 -2.68 11.71 12.34
C VAL A 224 -1.40 10.93 12.71
N ALA A 225 -1.52 9.92 13.55
CA ALA A 225 -0.41 9.05 13.94
C ALA A 225 0.11 8.24 12.75
N ALA A 226 -0.78 7.61 11.95
CA ALA A 226 -0.39 6.85 10.77
C ALA A 226 0.41 7.70 9.79
N THR A 227 -0.04 8.92 9.51
CA THR A 227 0.64 9.83 8.59
C THR A 227 1.99 10.28 9.13
N LYS A 228 2.06 10.74 10.38
CA LYS A 228 3.30 11.26 10.98
C LYS A 228 4.34 10.16 11.20
N LEU A 229 3.90 9.01 11.71
CA LEU A 229 4.82 7.92 12.03
C LEU A 229 5.30 7.20 10.77
N SER A 230 4.43 6.97 9.77
CA SER A 230 4.87 6.40 8.49
C SER A 230 5.84 7.33 7.75
N SER A 231 5.57 8.64 7.75
CA SER A 231 6.50 9.63 7.18
C SER A 231 7.87 9.61 7.84
N LYS A 232 7.93 9.33 9.14
CA LYS A 232 9.17 9.37 9.93
C LYS A 232 9.96 8.06 9.89
N TYR A 233 9.28 6.91 9.87
CA TYR A 233 9.89 5.60 10.08
C TYR A 233 9.87 4.69 8.85
N ILE A 234 9.02 4.97 7.84
CA ILE A 234 8.96 4.22 6.59
C ILE A 234 9.56 5.09 5.48
N ASN A 235 10.81 4.78 5.08
CA ASN A 235 11.58 5.61 4.16
C ASN A 235 11.65 5.05 2.73
N ASP A 236 11.23 3.82 2.53
CA ASP A 236 11.25 3.11 1.25
C ASP A 236 9.98 3.31 0.40
N ARG A 237 9.01 4.03 0.93
CA ARG A 237 7.71 4.33 0.30
C ARG A 237 7.32 5.78 0.49
N PHE A 238 6.34 6.24 -0.32
CA PHE A 238 5.88 7.63 -0.35
C PHE A 238 4.46 7.80 0.19
N LEU A 239 4.14 8.99 0.68
CA LEU A 239 2.78 9.37 1.02
C LEU A 239 1.96 9.58 -0.27
N PRO A 240 0.64 9.32 -0.27
CA PRO A 240 -0.17 8.89 0.86
C PRO A 240 -0.16 7.37 1.08
N ASP A 241 0.36 6.59 0.13
CA ASP A 241 0.26 5.13 0.06
C ASP A 241 0.73 4.45 1.36
N LYS A 242 1.94 4.77 1.84
CA LYS A 242 2.46 4.19 3.08
C LYS A 242 1.60 4.46 4.32
N ALA A 243 0.91 5.60 4.38
CA ALA A 243 0.04 5.93 5.51
C ALA A 243 -1.31 5.22 5.39
N ILE A 244 -1.81 5.04 4.18
CA ILE A 244 -3.03 4.26 3.88
C ILE A 244 -2.80 2.79 4.23
N ASP A 245 -1.67 2.20 3.82
CA ASP A 245 -1.29 0.83 4.16
C ASP A 245 -1.23 0.60 5.68
N VAL A 246 -0.69 1.56 6.43
CA VAL A 246 -0.64 1.47 7.89
C VAL A 246 -2.04 1.48 8.51
N ILE A 247 -2.96 2.30 8.00
CA ILE A 247 -4.35 2.33 8.48
C ILE A 247 -5.07 1.03 8.14
N ASP A 248 -4.87 0.50 6.93
CA ASP A 248 -5.48 -0.75 6.50
C ASP A 248 -5.00 -1.95 7.35
N GLU A 249 -3.70 -2.03 7.58
CA GLU A 249 -3.08 -3.07 8.43
C GLU A 249 -3.53 -2.95 9.90
N ALA A 250 -3.59 -1.72 10.45
CA ALA A 250 -4.08 -1.48 11.80
C ALA A 250 -5.56 -1.87 11.94
N SER A 251 -6.37 -1.55 10.94
CA SER A 251 -7.78 -1.93 10.88
C SER A 251 -7.96 -3.44 10.80
N SER A 252 -7.20 -4.11 9.96
CA SER A 252 -7.18 -5.58 9.86
C SER A 252 -6.79 -6.24 11.17
N LYS A 253 -5.77 -5.72 11.85
CA LYS A 253 -5.29 -6.23 13.14
C LYS A 253 -6.33 -6.07 14.24
N VAL A 254 -6.96 -4.91 14.34
CA VAL A 254 -8.05 -4.65 15.31
C VAL A 254 -9.23 -5.57 15.04
N ARG A 255 -9.63 -5.74 13.77
CA ARG A 255 -10.70 -6.67 13.37
C ARG A 255 -10.37 -8.11 13.77
N LEU A 256 -9.14 -8.58 13.56
CA LEU A 256 -8.72 -9.93 13.95
C LEU A 256 -8.75 -10.12 15.46
N LYS A 257 -8.37 -9.11 16.25
CA LYS A 257 -8.47 -9.16 17.73
C LYS A 257 -9.92 -9.40 18.19
N VAL A 258 -10.89 -8.82 17.48
CA VAL A 258 -12.32 -8.93 17.80
C VAL A 258 -12.96 -10.19 17.21
N CYS A 259 -12.50 -10.64 16.04
CA CYS A 259 -12.98 -11.87 15.40
C CYS A 259 -12.45 -13.16 16.04
N THR A 260 -11.49 -13.08 16.94
CA THR A 260 -11.09 -14.26 17.73
C THR A 260 -12.24 -14.70 18.65
N LEU A 261 -12.44 -16.02 18.73
CA LEU A 261 -13.42 -16.62 19.65
C LEU A 261 -13.34 -15.95 21.03
N SER A 262 -14.48 -15.72 21.64
CA SER A 262 -14.53 -15.26 23.05
C SER A 262 -13.67 -16.18 23.93
N PRO A 263 -13.20 -15.73 25.10
CA PRO A 263 -12.49 -16.61 26.03
C PRO A 263 -13.25 -17.91 26.30
N GLU A 264 -14.57 -17.82 26.46
CA GLU A 264 -15.47 -18.98 26.60
C GLU A 264 -15.49 -19.84 25.33
N GLY A 265 -15.56 -19.25 24.15
CA GLY A 265 -15.50 -20.00 22.87
C GLY A 265 -14.17 -20.73 22.67
N LYS A 266 -13.05 -20.21 23.17
CA LYS A 266 -11.74 -20.89 23.13
C LYS A 266 -11.68 -22.09 24.07
N GLU A 267 -12.32 -22.03 25.23
CA GLU A 267 -12.42 -23.15 26.16
C GLU A 267 -13.29 -24.26 25.57
N LEU A 268 -14.45 -23.90 25.01
CA LEU A 268 -15.33 -24.86 24.34
C LEU A 268 -14.65 -25.51 23.11
N ASP A 269 -13.81 -24.78 22.37
CA ASP A 269 -13.05 -25.37 21.23
C ASP A 269 -11.99 -26.38 21.72
N LYS A 270 -11.39 -26.18 22.88
CA LYS A 270 -10.49 -27.17 23.50
C LYS A 270 -11.25 -28.42 23.91
N GLU A 271 -12.36 -28.26 24.60
CA GLU A 271 -13.24 -29.38 24.99
C GLU A 271 -13.70 -30.14 23.76
N LEU A 272 -14.09 -29.47 22.67
CA LEU A 272 -14.47 -30.10 21.41
C LEU A 272 -13.34 -30.95 20.83
N ARG A 273 -12.09 -30.46 20.88
CA ARG A 273 -10.92 -31.24 20.41
C ARG A 273 -10.67 -32.47 21.24
N GLU A 274 -10.90 -32.42 22.54
CA GLU A 274 -10.79 -33.57 23.42
C GLU A 274 -11.87 -34.60 23.11
N ILE A 275 -13.14 -34.18 22.94
CA ILE A 275 -14.25 -35.06 22.53
C ILE A 275 -13.96 -35.72 21.18
N ILE A 276 -13.45 -34.98 20.20
CA ILE A 276 -13.11 -35.56 18.88
C ILE A 276 -12.03 -36.62 19.03
N LYS A 277 -11.00 -36.36 19.84
CA LYS A 277 -9.91 -37.33 20.10
C LYS A 277 -10.44 -38.60 20.78
N GLU A 278 -11.26 -38.44 21.83
CA GLU A 278 -11.87 -39.59 22.51
C GLU A 278 -12.75 -40.40 21.58
N LYS A 279 -13.52 -39.74 20.70
CA LYS A 279 -14.32 -40.42 19.69
C LYS A 279 -13.45 -41.23 18.71
N GLU A 280 -12.34 -40.67 18.23
CA GLU A 280 -11.41 -41.40 17.35
C GLU A 280 -10.79 -42.62 18.05
N ASP A 281 -10.45 -42.51 19.32
CA ASP A 281 -9.91 -43.59 20.12
C ASP A 281 -10.98 -44.70 20.37
N ALA A 282 -12.24 -44.31 20.67
CA ALA A 282 -13.35 -45.24 20.79
C ALA A 282 -13.62 -45.99 19.48
N ILE A 283 -13.52 -45.33 18.34
CA ILE A 283 -13.66 -45.99 17.01
C ILE A 283 -12.54 -47.01 16.79
N ARG A 284 -11.28 -46.62 17.12
CA ARG A 284 -10.12 -47.56 17.01
C ARG A 284 -10.27 -48.79 17.88
N ASN A 285 -10.85 -48.61 19.07
CA ASN A 285 -11.09 -49.70 20.03
C ASN A 285 -12.37 -50.47 19.74
N GLN A 286 -13.11 -50.16 18.67
CA GLN A 286 -14.40 -50.77 18.30
C GLN A 286 -15.52 -50.60 19.36
N GLU A 287 -15.43 -49.54 20.17
CA GLU A 287 -16.43 -49.19 21.20
C GLU A 287 -17.55 -48.35 20.56
N PHE A 288 -18.38 -48.97 19.73
CA PHE A 288 -19.34 -48.25 18.87
C PHE A 288 -20.45 -47.50 19.64
N GLU A 289 -20.89 -48.02 20.78
CA GLU A 289 -21.87 -47.30 21.62
C GLU A 289 -21.28 -46.01 22.21
N ARG A 290 -20.05 -46.09 22.70
CA ARG A 290 -19.33 -44.93 23.21
C ARG A 290 -19.02 -43.90 22.10
N ALA A 291 -18.63 -44.38 20.93
CA ALA A 291 -18.38 -43.52 19.77
C ALA A 291 -19.66 -42.80 19.30
N SER A 292 -20.84 -43.45 19.41
CA SER A 292 -22.12 -42.83 19.11
C SER A 292 -22.49 -41.74 20.11
N ALA A 293 -22.31 -41.98 21.41
CA ALA A 293 -22.54 -40.96 22.44
C ALA A 293 -21.63 -39.74 22.27
N LEU A 294 -20.34 -39.97 22.04
CA LEU A 294 -19.37 -38.89 21.78
C LEU A 294 -19.64 -38.10 20.49
N ARG A 295 -20.31 -38.73 19.50
CA ARG A 295 -20.75 -38.01 18.30
C ARG A 295 -21.90 -37.04 18.61
N ASP A 296 -22.83 -37.44 19.48
CA ASP A 296 -23.92 -36.57 19.90
C ASP A 296 -23.39 -35.43 20.77
N ASP A 297 -22.39 -35.68 21.63
CA ASP A 297 -21.70 -34.66 22.42
C ASP A 297 -20.94 -33.70 21.53
N GLU A 298 -20.26 -34.18 20.48
CA GLU A 298 -19.59 -33.33 19.46
C GLU A 298 -20.59 -32.39 18.77
N ALA A 299 -21.78 -32.90 18.39
CA ALA A 299 -22.81 -32.11 17.74
C ALA A 299 -23.34 -31.01 18.68
N ASN A 300 -23.66 -31.36 19.93
CA ASN A 300 -24.10 -30.41 20.94
C ASN A 300 -23.05 -29.34 21.23
N MET A 301 -21.77 -29.71 21.31
CA MET A 301 -20.69 -28.78 21.55
C MET A 301 -20.47 -27.80 20.38
N LYS A 302 -20.58 -28.29 19.14
CA LYS A 302 -20.53 -27.44 17.94
C LYS A 302 -21.67 -26.42 17.89
N ASP A 303 -22.88 -26.83 18.25
CA ASP A 303 -24.01 -25.92 18.31
C ASP A 303 -23.82 -24.85 19.39
N ARG A 304 -23.32 -25.24 20.58
CA ARG A 304 -23.01 -24.32 21.66
C ARG A 304 -21.91 -23.30 21.28
N ILE A 305 -20.84 -23.76 20.61
CA ILE A 305 -19.78 -22.86 20.08
C ILE A 305 -20.39 -21.87 19.08
N ARG A 306 -21.31 -22.32 18.24
CA ARG A 306 -21.98 -21.46 17.27
C ARG A 306 -22.84 -20.39 17.97
N GLU A 307 -23.64 -20.76 18.95
CA GLU A 307 -24.47 -19.84 19.74
C GLU A 307 -23.60 -18.77 20.44
N VAL A 308 -22.56 -19.19 21.17
CA VAL A 308 -21.63 -18.29 21.86
C VAL A 308 -20.91 -17.37 20.85
N SER A 309 -20.53 -17.88 19.67
CA SER A 309 -19.90 -17.10 18.62
C SER A 309 -20.85 -16.09 17.97
N GLU A 310 -22.14 -16.44 17.79
CA GLU A 310 -23.15 -15.53 17.26
C GLU A 310 -23.49 -14.42 18.26
N GLU A 311 -23.58 -14.76 19.54
CA GLU A 311 -23.82 -13.77 20.59
C GLU A 311 -22.66 -12.82 20.74
N TRP A 312 -21.42 -13.32 20.71
CA TRP A 312 -20.20 -12.53 20.69
C TRP A 312 -20.13 -11.58 19.49
N ARG A 313 -20.51 -12.06 18.29
CA ARG A 313 -20.60 -11.20 17.10
C ARG A 313 -21.64 -10.11 17.26
N ARG A 314 -22.85 -10.42 17.77
CA ARG A 314 -23.91 -9.42 18.01
C ARG A 314 -23.47 -8.36 18.99
N GLN A 315 -22.76 -8.72 20.05
CA GLN A 315 -22.23 -7.78 21.03
C GLN A 315 -21.15 -6.88 20.44
N ASN A 316 -20.28 -7.43 19.58
CA ASN A 316 -19.23 -6.69 18.90
C ASN A 316 -19.76 -5.84 17.72
N ASP A 317 -20.79 -6.27 17.00
CA ASP A 317 -21.46 -5.47 15.97
C ASP A 317 -22.22 -4.27 16.59
N ALA A 318 -22.69 -4.40 17.83
CA ALA A 318 -23.31 -3.31 18.57
C ALA A 318 -22.26 -2.27 19.08
N ASN A 319 -21.03 -2.71 19.36
CA ASN A 319 -19.91 -1.88 19.78
C ASN A 319 -18.77 -2.01 18.78
N LYS A 320 -18.84 -1.27 17.66
CA LYS A 320 -17.77 -1.27 16.67
C LYS A 320 -16.43 -0.92 17.32
N PRO A 321 -15.40 -1.77 17.20
CA PRO A 321 -14.08 -1.46 17.73
C PRO A 321 -13.51 -0.22 17.04
N THR A 322 -12.68 0.52 17.75
CA THR A 322 -12.05 1.74 17.25
C THR A 322 -10.55 1.54 17.13
N VAL A 323 -10.00 1.85 15.95
CA VAL A 323 -8.55 1.90 15.73
C VAL A 323 -8.00 3.14 16.44
N THR A 324 -7.00 2.93 17.28
CA THR A 324 -6.36 3.96 18.09
C THR A 324 -4.96 4.33 17.61
N GLU A 325 -4.39 5.42 18.12
CA GLU A 325 -2.98 5.78 17.90
C GLU A 325 -2.03 4.63 18.30
N GLU A 326 -2.37 3.89 19.35
CA GLU A 326 -1.55 2.78 19.86
C GLU A 326 -1.53 1.58 18.91
N ASP A 327 -2.67 1.24 18.30
CA ASP A 327 -2.72 0.18 17.29
C ASP A 327 -1.87 0.53 16.08
N VAL A 328 -1.91 1.77 15.64
CA VAL A 328 -1.06 2.30 14.56
C VAL A 328 0.42 2.23 14.92
N ALA A 329 0.78 2.66 16.13
CA ALA A 329 2.17 2.62 16.60
C ALA A 329 2.70 1.17 16.69
N GLU A 330 1.86 0.23 17.09
CA GLU A 330 2.19 -1.20 17.15
C GLU A 330 2.44 -1.79 15.75
N VAL A 331 1.63 -1.39 14.76
CA VAL A 331 1.82 -1.81 13.36
C VAL A 331 3.14 -1.28 12.82
N ILE A 332 3.40 0.01 12.98
CA ILE A 332 4.66 0.61 12.51
C ILE A 332 5.86 -0.02 13.19
N ALA A 333 5.78 -0.30 14.49
CA ALA A 333 6.84 -1.02 15.21
C ALA A 333 7.08 -2.41 14.62
N THR A 334 6.02 -3.12 14.23
CA THR A 334 6.12 -4.43 13.59
C THR A 334 6.74 -4.35 12.19
N MET A 335 6.34 -3.34 11.39
CA MET A 335 6.83 -3.16 10.01
C MET A 335 8.31 -2.73 9.95
N THR A 336 8.70 -1.86 10.89
CA THR A 336 10.03 -1.21 10.85
C THR A 336 11.05 -1.84 11.80
N GLY A 337 10.61 -2.66 12.76
CA GLY A 337 11.44 -3.18 13.84
C GLY A 337 11.82 -2.12 14.90
N VAL A 338 11.32 -0.86 14.77
CA VAL A 338 11.62 0.24 15.69
C VAL A 338 10.49 0.36 16.72
N PRO A 339 10.76 0.31 18.02
CA PRO A 339 9.73 0.49 19.05
C PRO A 339 9.21 1.94 19.03
N VAL A 340 8.02 2.13 18.48
CA VAL A 340 7.38 3.45 18.28
C VAL A 340 6.32 3.73 19.36
N THR A 341 5.88 2.70 20.06
CA THR A 341 4.86 2.77 21.12
C THR A 341 5.31 3.65 22.29
N LYS A 342 4.34 4.27 22.96
CA LYS A 342 4.59 4.98 24.24
C LYS A 342 5.23 4.01 25.24
N LEU A 343 6.12 4.54 26.06
CA LEU A 343 6.81 3.77 27.09
C LEU A 343 5.84 2.94 27.93
N THR A 344 5.90 1.63 27.78
CA THR A 344 5.26 0.71 28.73
C THR A 344 6.05 0.71 30.04
N GLU A 345 5.43 0.29 31.16
CA GLU A 345 6.15 0.19 32.44
C GLU A 345 7.44 -0.62 32.32
N GLY A 346 7.41 -1.73 31.60
CA GLY A 346 8.60 -2.56 31.35
C GLY A 346 9.68 -1.88 30.49
N GLU A 347 9.31 -0.99 29.58
CA GLU A 347 10.27 -0.21 28.79
C GLU A 347 10.86 0.93 29.61
N SER A 348 10.08 1.53 30.50
CA SER A 348 10.57 2.51 31.48
C SER A 348 11.63 1.91 32.42
N GLU A 349 11.40 0.69 32.90
CA GLU A 349 12.40 -0.04 33.71
C GLU A 349 13.66 -0.36 32.93
N ARG A 350 13.54 -0.78 31.65
CA ARG A 350 14.69 -1.03 30.78
C ARG A 350 15.52 0.24 30.55
N LEU A 351 14.87 1.38 30.37
CA LEU A 351 15.57 2.66 30.20
C LEU A 351 16.23 3.15 31.50
N LEU A 352 15.65 2.83 32.66
CA LEU A 352 16.29 3.09 33.95
C LEU A 352 17.54 2.23 34.12
N LYS A 353 17.51 0.97 33.69
CA LYS A 353 18.63 0.02 33.75
C LYS A 353 19.58 0.12 32.56
N LEU A 354 19.40 1.08 31.63
CA LEU A 354 20.20 1.20 30.43
C LEU A 354 21.71 1.36 30.73
N GLU A 355 22.05 2.09 31.78
CA GLU A 355 23.44 2.24 32.21
C GLU A 355 24.07 0.89 32.59
N ASP A 356 23.37 0.08 33.38
CA ASP A 356 23.82 -1.26 33.78
C ASP A 356 23.96 -2.19 32.57
N THR A 357 23.01 -2.13 31.65
CA THR A 357 23.03 -2.91 30.42
C THR A 357 24.23 -2.56 29.54
N LEU A 358 24.54 -1.27 29.38
CA LEU A 358 25.70 -0.82 28.62
C LEU A 358 27.02 -1.19 29.35
N HIS A 359 27.05 -1.08 30.68
CA HIS A 359 28.24 -1.46 31.47
C HIS A 359 28.52 -2.98 31.47
N ALA A 360 27.52 -3.82 31.28
CA ALA A 360 27.70 -5.25 31.13
C ALA A 360 28.61 -5.61 29.93
N ARG A 361 28.57 -4.78 28.86
CA ARG A 361 29.35 -4.99 27.63
C ARG A 361 30.55 -4.04 27.53
N VAL A 362 30.39 -2.78 27.99
CA VAL A 362 31.45 -1.77 27.94
C VAL A 362 32.02 -1.52 29.35
N ILE A 363 33.16 -2.11 29.64
CA ILE A 363 33.83 -1.95 30.93
C ILE A 363 34.57 -0.61 30.96
N GLY A 364 34.31 0.19 31.99
CA GLY A 364 34.82 1.56 32.08
C GLY A 364 33.96 2.56 31.32
N GLN A 365 34.48 3.75 30.97
CA GLN A 365 33.81 4.80 30.21
C GLN A 365 32.49 5.29 30.87
N SER A 366 32.43 5.33 32.21
CA SER A 366 31.22 5.65 32.98
C SER A 366 30.61 6.97 32.59
N ASP A 367 31.42 7.99 32.34
CA ASP A 367 30.93 9.34 31.94
C ASP A 367 30.21 9.30 30.57
N ALA A 368 30.76 8.54 29.61
CA ALA A 368 30.17 8.40 28.28
C ALA A 368 28.85 7.62 28.35
N VAL A 369 28.83 6.49 29.08
CA VAL A 369 27.62 5.66 29.28
C VAL A 369 26.52 6.49 29.96
N THR A 370 26.85 7.23 31.02
CA THR A 370 25.88 8.10 31.73
C THR A 370 25.35 9.23 30.84
N ALA A 371 26.20 9.87 30.05
CA ALA A 371 25.79 10.95 29.15
C ALA A 371 24.83 10.46 28.06
N ILE A 372 25.12 9.29 27.46
CA ILE A 372 24.27 8.67 26.45
C ILE A 372 22.93 8.27 27.05
N SER A 373 22.93 7.56 28.16
CA SER A 373 21.74 7.08 28.85
C SER A 373 20.80 8.22 29.26
N LYS A 374 21.36 9.32 29.75
CA LYS A 374 20.59 10.55 30.06
C LYS A 374 19.98 11.19 28.81
N ALA A 375 20.69 11.21 27.69
CA ALA A 375 20.19 11.77 26.44
C ALA A 375 19.04 10.92 25.87
N ILE A 376 19.19 9.61 25.90
CA ILE A 376 18.16 8.65 25.45
C ILE A 376 16.90 8.77 26.30
N ARG A 377 17.04 8.74 27.63
CA ARG A 377 15.92 8.92 28.56
C ARG A 377 15.16 10.22 28.30
N ARG A 378 15.87 11.36 28.13
CA ARG A 378 15.23 12.64 27.81
C ARG A 378 14.48 12.63 26.50
N ALA A 379 15.02 12.00 25.49
CA ALA A 379 14.38 11.91 24.19
C ALA A 379 13.10 11.05 24.22
N ARG A 380 13.09 9.96 25.00
CA ARG A 380 11.95 9.05 25.09
C ARG A 380 10.80 9.61 25.94
N VAL A 381 11.09 10.45 26.93
CA VAL A 381 10.06 11.12 27.76
C VAL A 381 9.33 12.25 26.99
N GLY A 382 9.65 12.49 25.73
CA GLY A 382 8.95 13.48 24.91
C GLY A 382 9.37 14.94 25.11
N LEU A 383 10.42 15.20 25.87
CA LEU A 383 10.92 16.56 26.13
C LEU A 383 11.67 17.15 24.92
N LYS A 384 11.50 16.60 23.72
CA LYS A 384 12.27 16.98 22.52
C LYS A 384 11.38 17.31 21.33
N SER A 385 11.84 18.23 20.48
CA SER A 385 11.20 18.54 19.18
C SER A 385 11.19 17.31 18.28
N PRO A 386 10.06 16.96 17.64
CA PRO A 386 9.92 15.77 16.79
C PRO A 386 10.89 15.75 15.60
N ASN A 387 11.36 16.90 15.16
CA ASN A 387 12.24 17.05 13.98
C ASN A 387 13.75 16.92 14.28
N ARG A 388 14.14 16.50 15.50
CA ARG A 388 15.55 16.34 15.85
C ARG A 388 15.88 14.88 16.17
N PRO A 389 17.09 14.37 15.81
CA PRO A 389 17.50 13.01 16.16
C PRO A 389 17.51 12.79 17.67
N ILE A 390 17.33 11.56 18.12
CA ILE A 390 17.31 11.18 19.55
C ILE A 390 18.54 11.70 20.29
N GLY A 391 19.71 11.61 19.65
CA GLY A 391 20.97 12.16 20.13
C GLY A 391 21.97 12.25 18.98
N SER A 392 22.90 13.18 19.07
CA SER A 392 24.08 13.26 18.25
C SER A 392 25.30 13.25 19.17
N PHE A 393 26.17 12.28 19.01
CA PHE A 393 27.32 12.07 19.87
C PHE A 393 28.60 12.04 19.07
N ILE A 394 29.63 12.66 19.61
CA ILE A 394 31.00 12.58 19.07
C ILE A 394 31.86 11.83 20.09
N PHE A 395 32.33 10.65 19.71
CA PHE A 395 33.25 9.87 20.54
C PHE A 395 34.68 10.18 20.12
N SER A 396 35.40 10.87 20.97
CA SER A 396 36.83 11.23 20.77
C SER A 396 37.71 10.46 21.76
N GLY A 397 38.80 9.89 21.27
CA GLY A 397 39.76 9.16 22.08
C GLY A 397 40.68 8.27 21.24
N PRO A 398 41.75 7.69 21.84
CA PRO A 398 42.70 6.81 21.15
C PRO A 398 42.01 5.56 20.59
N THR A 399 42.73 4.84 19.73
CA THR A 399 42.26 3.56 19.20
C THR A 399 42.19 2.51 20.32
N GLY A 400 41.17 1.64 20.29
CA GLY A 400 41.00 0.53 21.23
C GLY A 400 40.29 0.88 22.55
N VAL A 401 39.84 2.12 22.79
CA VAL A 401 39.14 2.52 24.04
C VAL A 401 37.63 2.18 24.07
N GLY A 402 37.11 1.46 23.06
CA GLY A 402 35.74 0.99 23.06
C GLY A 402 34.71 1.91 22.40
N LYS A 403 35.11 2.89 21.57
CA LYS A 403 34.16 3.83 20.91
C LYS A 403 33.11 3.13 20.04
N THR A 404 33.56 2.22 19.19
CA THR A 404 32.67 1.47 18.28
C THR A 404 31.86 0.44 19.08
N GLU A 405 32.44 -0.17 20.10
CA GLU A 405 31.77 -1.14 20.95
C GLU A 405 30.61 -0.51 21.73
N LEU A 406 30.79 0.72 22.20
CA LEU A 406 29.73 1.47 22.87
C LEU A 406 28.55 1.79 21.91
N ALA A 407 28.86 2.10 20.63
CA ALA A 407 27.83 2.32 19.62
C ALA A 407 27.05 1.03 19.33
N LYS A 408 27.72 -0.12 19.22
CA LYS A 408 27.11 -1.44 19.03
C LYS A 408 26.24 -1.85 20.22
N ALA A 409 26.78 -1.72 21.44
CA ALA A 409 26.04 -2.00 22.67
C ALA A 409 24.78 -1.14 22.78
N LEU A 410 24.86 0.12 22.35
CA LEU A 410 23.72 1.04 22.33
C LEU A 410 22.65 0.59 21.31
N ALA A 411 23.07 0.18 20.10
CA ALA A 411 22.17 -0.32 19.07
C ALA A 411 21.43 -1.58 19.54
N GLU A 412 22.15 -2.52 20.14
CA GLU A 412 21.56 -3.74 20.70
C GLU A 412 20.58 -3.44 21.85
N ALA A 413 20.93 -2.53 22.77
CA ALA A 413 20.08 -2.17 23.91
C ALA A 413 18.78 -1.49 23.50
N ILE A 414 18.78 -0.67 22.42
CA ILE A 414 17.63 0.13 22.00
C ILE A 414 16.83 -0.55 20.89
N PHE A 415 17.49 -1.19 19.94
CA PHE A 415 16.88 -1.76 18.73
C PHE A 415 16.90 -3.30 18.71
N GLY A 416 17.42 -3.97 19.73
CA GLY A 416 17.42 -5.41 19.89
C GLY A 416 18.49 -6.16 19.09
N SER A 417 19.22 -5.51 18.18
CA SER A 417 20.36 -6.07 17.43
C SER A 417 21.38 -5.01 17.09
N GLU A 418 22.66 -5.38 17.11
CA GLU A 418 23.75 -4.53 16.61
C GLU A 418 23.72 -4.36 15.09
N ASP A 419 23.05 -5.25 14.35
CA ASP A 419 22.87 -5.17 12.89
C ASP A 419 21.96 -4.01 12.45
N ASN A 420 21.17 -3.47 13.37
CA ASN A 420 20.34 -2.28 13.12
C ASN A 420 21.16 -0.97 13.09
N MET A 421 22.49 -1.05 13.10
CA MET A 421 23.41 0.08 13.00
C MET A 421 23.96 0.20 11.58
N ILE A 422 23.73 1.36 10.94
CA ILE A 422 24.37 1.70 9.66
C ILE A 422 25.77 2.26 9.96
N ARG A 423 26.81 1.59 9.48
CA ARG A 423 28.19 2.05 9.59
C ARG A 423 28.69 2.60 8.26
N VAL A 424 29.16 3.84 8.27
CA VAL A 424 29.79 4.47 7.13
C VAL A 424 31.24 4.78 7.49
N ASP A 425 32.19 4.27 6.71
CA ASP A 425 33.61 4.58 6.86
C ASP A 425 34.00 5.63 5.80
N ILE A 426 34.32 6.84 6.27
CA ILE A 426 34.61 7.97 5.37
C ILE A 426 35.94 7.74 4.58
N SER A 427 36.79 6.82 5.05
CA SER A 427 38.02 6.50 4.34
C SER A 427 37.81 5.66 3.07
N GLU A 428 36.60 5.10 2.90
CA GLU A 428 36.21 4.31 1.71
C GLU A 428 35.53 5.16 0.63
N TYR A 429 35.27 6.43 0.90
CA TYR A 429 34.73 7.44 0.00
C TYR A 429 35.79 8.55 -0.24
#